data_b91ac61727a040a1ce24f1b622b757ad
#
_entry.id   b91ac61727a040a1ce24f1b622b757ad
#
_cell.length_a   1.000
_cell.length_b   1.000
_cell.length_c   1.000
_cell.angle_alpha   90.00
_cell.angle_beta   90.00
_cell.angle_gamma   90.00
#
_symmetry.space_group_name_H-M   'P 1'
#
loop_
_entity.id
_entity.type
_entity.pdbx_description
1 polymer ?
#
loop_
_entity_poly.entity_id
_entity_poly.type
_entity_poly.pdbx_seq_one_letter_code
_entity_poly.pdbx_strand_id
1 'polypeptide(L)'
;MPAARHDQTETSRGDAATSRVALVAGAGGIIGKALLEEIVRAPEWRGLALSRRGGDVSADLTDAAAARDALAAARETTHLFYAAYKPGGGLAEEDAVNSAMLRNLLDGLAAVGAPLERVVLYQGAKVYGVHLGPVPSPFYEDDNPRPIGPNFYFSQETELRRRAEAGGPAWAILRPDVVLGDAAGNAMNIATVIGAYAAITRANGAAFRFPGSVAVYDRCLAQFTDAHALARASLWAATADAAKGEAFNYVHAPFRWRRVWDAVARHFGLETGEPIPFSLAAHMPSLEPVWRRIAGQLVEPDFARAVRWDFGDFVFGSAFDVLSDMTKIHRAGFAETVDPAQALVSAIDRQITARVLPRP
;
A
#
# COMPACT_ATOMS: atom_id res chain seq x y z
N MET A 1 -50.09 30.31 42.47
CA MET A 1 -48.82 30.41 41.74
C MET A 1 -48.44 28.99 41.35
N PRO A 2 -48.63 28.54 40.08
CA PRO A 2 -48.25 27.19 39.66
C PRO A 2 -46.79 27.17 39.19
N ALA A 3 -46.06 26.09 39.55
CA ALA A 3 -44.69 25.81 39.21
C ALA A 3 -44.48 25.54 37.73
N ALA A 4 -43.48 26.16 37.15
CA ALA A 4 -43.04 25.96 35.78
C ALA A 4 -42.40 24.56 35.61
N ARG A 5 -42.93 23.74 34.70
CA ARG A 5 -42.32 22.50 34.21
C ARG A 5 -41.20 22.88 33.23
N HIS A 6 -39.98 22.46 33.55
CA HIS A 6 -38.89 22.45 32.60
C HIS A 6 -39.11 21.26 31.62
N ASP A 7 -39.42 21.61 30.41
CA ASP A 7 -39.41 20.68 29.27
C ASP A 7 -37.96 20.40 28.87
N GLN A 8 -37.49 19.20 29.17
CA GLN A 8 -36.20 18.68 28.70
C GLN A 8 -36.42 18.15 27.28
N THR A 9 -36.17 18.98 26.29
CA THR A 9 -35.99 18.53 24.92
C THR A 9 -34.71 17.70 24.84
N GLU A 10 -34.87 16.37 24.93
CA GLU A 10 -33.87 15.43 24.46
C GLU A 10 -33.65 15.67 22.96
N THR A 11 -32.54 16.35 22.64
CA THR A 11 -32.01 16.36 21.28
C THR A 11 -31.56 14.94 20.97
N SER A 12 -32.40 14.20 20.26
CA SER A 12 -32.01 12.96 19.59
C SER A 12 -30.82 13.29 18.69
N ARG A 13 -29.65 12.77 19.04
CA ARG A 13 -28.55 12.63 18.07
C ARG A 13 -29.07 11.70 16.99
N GLY A 14 -29.53 12.27 15.90
CA GLY A 14 -29.88 11.53 14.71
C GLY A 14 -28.68 10.70 14.29
N ASP A 15 -28.87 9.39 14.18
CA ASP A 15 -27.97 8.49 13.45
C ASP A 15 -27.80 9.10 12.04
N ALA A 16 -26.65 9.75 11.82
CA ALA A 16 -26.23 10.09 10.47
C ALA A 16 -26.03 8.76 9.75
N ALA A 17 -27.01 8.34 8.99
CA ALA A 17 -26.95 7.12 8.20
C ALA A 17 -25.65 7.13 7.42
N THR A 18 -24.80 6.13 7.61
CA THR A 18 -23.55 5.92 6.90
C THR A 18 -23.87 5.92 5.40
N SER A 19 -23.55 7.02 4.71
CA SER A 19 -23.96 7.21 3.32
C SER A 19 -23.07 6.47 2.34
N ARG A 20 -21.85 6.03 2.78
CA ARG A 20 -20.85 5.43 1.91
C ARG A 20 -20.44 4.04 2.40
N VAL A 21 -20.54 3.07 1.51
CA VAL A 21 -20.12 1.68 1.76
C VAL A 21 -18.87 1.39 0.93
N ALA A 22 -17.76 1.20 1.59
CA ALA A 22 -16.46 0.94 0.99
C ALA A 22 -16.19 -0.57 0.93
N LEU A 23 -16.08 -1.14 -0.25
CA LEU A 23 -15.53 -2.49 -0.43
C LEU A 23 -14.02 -2.39 -0.67
N VAL A 24 -13.22 -2.99 0.21
CA VAL A 24 -11.75 -2.98 0.12
C VAL A 24 -11.29 -4.34 -0.38
N ALA A 25 -10.96 -4.44 -1.66
CA ALA A 25 -10.38 -5.65 -2.26
C ALA A 25 -8.88 -5.69 -1.99
N GLY A 26 -8.39 -6.83 -1.47
CA GLY A 26 -7.02 -6.93 -0.97
C GLY A 26 -6.88 -6.47 0.48
N ALA A 27 -7.93 -6.63 1.28
CA ALA A 27 -8.05 -6.17 2.67
C ALA A 27 -6.92 -6.61 3.61
N GLY A 28 -6.29 -7.77 3.38
CA GLY A 28 -5.16 -8.26 4.16
C GLY A 28 -3.78 -7.72 3.74
N GLY A 29 -3.71 -6.94 2.65
CA GLY A 29 -2.48 -6.32 2.18
C GLY A 29 -2.15 -5.01 2.90
N ILE A 30 -0.97 -4.44 2.63
CA ILE A 30 -0.50 -3.19 3.25
C ILE A 30 -1.51 -2.05 3.06
N ILE A 31 -1.95 -1.82 1.83
CA ILE A 31 -2.88 -0.74 1.48
C ILE A 31 -4.26 -1.02 2.08
N GLY A 32 -4.79 -2.24 1.87
CA GLY A 32 -6.14 -2.59 2.30
C GLY A 32 -6.32 -2.55 3.82
N LYS A 33 -5.33 -3.03 4.59
CA LYS A 33 -5.34 -2.96 6.05
C LYS A 33 -5.38 -1.53 6.56
N ALA A 34 -4.44 -0.68 6.10
CA ALA A 34 -4.37 0.72 6.51
C ALA A 34 -5.65 1.48 6.12
N LEU A 35 -6.22 1.18 4.95
CA LEU A 35 -7.46 1.81 4.51
C LEU A 35 -8.65 1.43 5.41
N LEU A 36 -8.80 0.16 5.78
CA LEU A 36 -9.86 -0.26 6.71
C LEU A 36 -9.71 0.41 8.08
N GLU A 37 -8.48 0.60 8.57
CA GLU A 37 -8.22 1.31 9.81
C GLU A 37 -8.59 2.80 9.73
N GLU A 38 -8.34 3.47 8.59
CA GLU A 38 -8.77 4.86 8.37
C GLU A 38 -10.30 4.97 8.17
N ILE A 39 -10.93 4.01 7.49
CA ILE A 39 -12.39 3.93 7.35
C ILE A 39 -13.08 3.85 8.73
N VAL A 40 -12.56 3.07 9.66
CA VAL A 40 -13.11 2.99 11.03
C VAL A 40 -13.06 4.34 11.76
N ARG A 41 -12.12 5.22 11.40
CA ARG A 41 -12.00 6.59 11.98
C ARG A 41 -12.88 7.63 11.30
N ALA A 42 -13.48 7.29 10.16
CA ALA A 42 -14.30 8.17 9.35
C ALA A 42 -15.78 7.77 9.45
N PRO A 43 -16.59 8.43 10.29
CA PRO A 43 -17.95 7.99 10.65
C PRO A 43 -18.93 7.97 9.47
N GLU A 44 -18.64 8.68 8.39
CA GLU A 44 -19.43 8.70 7.16
C GLU A 44 -19.19 7.46 6.27
N TRP A 45 -18.27 6.56 6.67
CA TRP A 45 -17.92 5.37 5.93
C TRP A 45 -18.24 4.08 6.71
N ARG A 46 -18.69 3.06 5.99
CA ARG A 46 -18.73 1.68 6.45
C ARG A 46 -17.82 0.82 5.58
N GLY A 47 -16.84 0.17 6.17
CA GLY A 47 -15.90 -0.71 5.47
C GLY A 47 -16.40 -2.14 5.36
N LEU A 48 -16.16 -2.77 4.21
CA LEU A 48 -16.29 -4.20 3.97
C LEU A 48 -14.94 -4.73 3.48
N ALA A 49 -14.39 -5.68 4.20
CA ALA A 49 -13.13 -6.33 3.86
C ALA A 49 -13.36 -7.48 2.87
N LEU A 50 -12.77 -7.40 1.66
CA LEU A 50 -12.74 -8.50 0.71
C LEU A 50 -11.35 -9.11 0.64
N SER A 51 -11.26 -10.40 0.91
CA SER A 51 -10.03 -11.17 0.81
C SER A 51 -10.31 -12.62 0.37
N ARG A 52 -9.25 -13.35 0.01
CA ARG A 52 -9.39 -14.78 -0.37
C ARG A 52 -9.79 -15.68 0.80
N ARG A 53 -9.48 -15.28 2.02
CA ARG A 53 -9.77 -16.06 3.24
C ARG A 53 -10.12 -15.09 4.36
N GLY A 54 -11.32 -15.20 4.89
CA GLY A 54 -11.82 -14.29 5.94
C GLY A 54 -12.26 -12.93 5.40
N GLY A 55 -12.53 -11.98 6.31
CA GLY A 55 -13.16 -10.70 6.00
C GLY A 55 -14.69 -10.81 5.92
N ASP A 56 -15.34 -9.70 5.55
CA ASP A 56 -16.79 -9.64 5.38
C ASP A 56 -17.24 -10.35 4.09
N VAL A 57 -16.36 -10.35 3.08
CA VAL A 57 -16.53 -11.04 1.81
C VAL A 57 -15.31 -11.92 1.56
N SER A 58 -15.52 -13.23 1.45
CA SER A 58 -14.45 -14.18 1.14
C SER A 58 -14.62 -14.69 -0.29
N ALA A 59 -13.70 -14.32 -1.21
CA ALA A 59 -13.75 -14.71 -2.62
C ALA A 59 -12.35 -14.81 -3.24
N ASP A 60 -12.16 -15.82 -4.08
CA ASP A 60 -11.04 -15.82 -5.04
C ASP A 60 -11.50 -15.10 -6.31
N LEU A 61 -10.97 -13.90 -6.53
CA LEU A 61 -11.32 -13.08 -7.69
C LEU A 61 -10.86 -13.68 -9.04
N THR A 62 -10.05 -14.73 -9.03
CA THR A 62 -9.69 -15.46 -10.26
C THR A 62 -10.82 -16.38 -10.73
N ASP A 63 -11.77 -16.72 -9.87
CA ASP A 63 -12.99 -17.47 -10.18
C ASP A 63 -14.18 -16.53 -10.28
N ALA A 64 -14.67 -16.28 -11.49
CA ALA A 64 -15.75 -15.34 -11.75
C ALA A 64 -17.11 -15.76 -11.12
N ALA A 65 -17.38 -17.08 -11.05
CA ALA A 65 -18.64 -17.59 -10.47
C ALA A 65 -18.59 -17.45 -8.94
N ALA A 66 -17.53 -17.94 -8.30
CA ALA A 66 -17.35 -17.83 -6.86
C ALA A 66 -17.30 -16.36 -6.39
N ALA A 67 -16.66 -15.48 -7.18
CA ALA A 67 -16.64 -14.05 -6.87
C ALA A 67 -18.04 -13.44 -6.89
N ARG A 68 -18.84 -13.74 -7.94
CA ARG A 68 -20.22 -13.24 -8.04
C ARG A 68 -21.10 -13.68 -6.86
N ASP A 69 -21.04 -14.95 -6.51
CA ASP A 69 -21.85 -15.50 -5.41
C ASP A 69 -21.50 -14.85 -4.08
N ALA A 70 -20.21 -14.67 -3.81
CA ALA A 70 -19.74 -14.02 -2.58
C ALA A 70 -20.13 -12.54 -2.50
N LEU A 71 -20.21 -11.83 -3.64
CA LEU A 71 -20.53 -10.40 -3.70
C LEU A 71 -21.99 -10.06 -3.37
N ALA A 72 -22.89 -11.04 -3.21
CA ALA A 72 -24.21 -10.81 -2.65
C ALA A 72 -24.15 -10.15 -1.27
N ALA A 73 -23.11 -10.42 -0.48
CA ALA A 73 -22.88 -9.78 0.82
C ALA A 73 -22.40 -8.31 0.71
N ALA A 74 -21.96 -7.88 -0.48
CA ALA A 74 -21.46 -6.54 -0.77
C ALA A 74 -22.39 -5.71 -1.68
N ARG A 75 -23.68 -6.09 -1.81
CA ARG A 75 -24.66 -5.43 -2.69
C ARG A 75 -24.88 -3.94 -2.40
N GLU A 76 -24.53 -3.47 -1.20
CA GLU A 76 -24.67 -2.07 -0.80
C GLU A 76 -23.43 -1.22 -1.13
N THR A 77 -22.43 -1.79 -1.80
CA THR A 77 -21.16 -1.11 -2.11
C THR A 77 -21.39 0.12 -3.00
N THR A 78 -21.00 1.28 -2.49
CA THR A 78 -20.99 2.54 -3.24
C THR A 78 -19.60 2.89 -3.77
N HIS A 79 -18.55 2.44 -3.09
CA HIS A 79 -17.16 2.75 -3.43
C HIS A 79 -16.31 1.49 -3.36
N LEU A 80 -15.53 1.25 -4.40
CA LEU A 80 -14.57 0.15 -4.47
C LEU A 80 -13.14 0.69 -4.35
N PHE A 81 -12.39 0.16 -3.40
CA PHE A 81 -10.94 0.36 -3.29
C PHE A 81 -10.24 -0.93 -3.70
N TYR A 82 -9.57 -0.90 -4.85
CA TYR A 82 -9.03 -2.10 -5.45
C TYR A 82 -7.51 -2.19 -5.28
N ALA A 83 -7.07 -2.87 -4.22
CA ALA A 83 -5.68 -3.16 -3.89
C ALA A 83 -5.33 -4.67 -4.00
N ALA A 84 -6.19 -5.47 -4.63
CA ALA A 84 -5.93 -6.89 -4.83
C ALA A 84 -4.87 -7.11 -5.91
N TYR A 85 -3.92 -8.01 -5.64
CA TYR A 85 -2.85 -8.37 -6.54
C TYR A 85 -2.52 -9.86 -6.41
N LYS A 86 -2.20 -10.49 -7.54
CA LYS A 86 -1.70 -11.86 -7.62
C LYS A 86 -0.45 -11.88 -8.51
N PRO A 87 0.70 -12.37 -8.02
CA PRO A 87 1.88 -12.53 -8.86
C PRO A 87 1.62 -13.57 -9.96
N GLY A 88 2.22 -13.36 -11.14
CA GLY A 88 2.20 -14.30 -12.26
C GLY A 88 3.59 -14.90 -12.53
N GLY A 89 3.67 -15.89 -13.38
CA GLY A 89 4.93 -16.50 -13.85
C GLY A 89 5.69 -15.67 -14.88
N GLY A 90 5.18 -14.47 -15.21
CA GLY A 90 5.76 -13.50 -16.14
C GLY A 90 4.77 -12.38 -16.43
N LEU A 91 5.22 -11.32 -17.11
CA LEU A 91 4.42 -10.11 -17.34
C LEU A 91 3.07 -10.38 -18.02
N ALA A 92 3.02 -11.29 -19.00
CA ALA A 92 1.78 -11.60 -19.72
C ALA A 92 0.76 -12.34 -18.84
N GLU A 93 1.20 -13.29 -18.01
CA GLU A 93 0.33 -13.99 -17.07
C GLU A 93 -0.11 -13.06 -15.94
N GLU A 94 0.81 -12.23 -15.44
CA GLU A 94 0.51 -11.22 -14.41
C GLU A 94 -0.55 -10.23 -14.91
N ASP A 95 -0.45 -9.76 -16.16
CA ASP A 95 -1.45 -8.90 -16.79
C ASP A 95 -2.80 -9.62 -16.94
N ALA A 96 -2.80 -10.81 -17.51
CA ALA A 96 -4.03 -11.56 -17.75
C ALA A 96 -4.81 -11.84 -16.45
N VAL A 97 -4.11 -12.33 -15.41
CA VAL A 97 -4.76 -12.70 -14.15
C VAL A 97 -5.26 -11.48 -13.35
N ASN A 98 -4.46 -10.41 -13.24
CA ASN A 98 -4.86 -9.24 -12.45
C ASN A 98 -5.94 -8.42 -13.16
N SER A 99 -5.93 -8.38 -14.50
CA SER A 99 -6.99 -7.76 -15.28
C SER A 99 -8.30 -8.55 -15.20
N ALA A 100 -8.24 -9.89 -15.21
CA ALA A 100 -9.42 -10.74 -15.00
C ALA A 100 -10.00 -10.55 -13.61
N MET A 101 -9.18 -10.48 -12.57
CA MET A 101 -9.62 -10.27 -11.18
C MET A 101 -10.42 -8.97 -11.02
N LEU A 102 -9.97 -7.86 -11.61
CA LEU A 102 -10.71 -6.59 -11.57
C LEU A 102 -12.04 -6.70 -12.33
N ARG A 103 -12.02 -7.29 -13.54
CA ARG A 103 -13.25 -7.49 -14.32
C ARG A 103 -14.27 -8.34 -13.57
N ASN A 104 -13.85 -9.47 -13.01
CA ASN A 104 -14.74 -10.38 -12.26
C ASN A 104 -15.38 -9.68 -11.06
N LEU A 105 -14.63 -8.83 -10.34
CA LEU A 105 -15.17 -8.06 -9.23
C LEU A 105 -16.19 -7.01 -9.69
N LEU A 106 -15.87 -6.24 -10.73
CA LEU A 106 -16.79 -5.22 -11.26
C LEU A 106 -18.05 -5.83 -11.87
N ASP A 107 -17.93 -6.94 -12.61
CA ASP A 107 -19.07 -7.66 -13.17
C ASP A 107 -19.94 -8.27 -12.07
N GLY A 108 -19.32 -8.81 -11.03
CA GLY A 108 -20.04 -9.35 -9.88
C GLY A 108 -20.81 -8.27 -9.11
N LEU A 109 -20.22 -7.10 -8.85
CA LEU A 109 -20.90 -5.96 -8.21
C LEU A 109 -22.09 -5.48 -9.07
N ALA A 110 -21.91 -5.38 -10.39
CA ALA A 110 -22.98 -5.03 -11.30
C ALA A 110 -24.11 -6.07 -11.29
N ALA A 111 -23.77 -7.36 -11.28
CA ALA A 111 -24.74 -8.45 -11.26
C ALA A 111 -25.61 -8.50 -9.98
N VAL A 112 -25.05 -8.08 -8.83
CA VAL A 112 -25.81 -7.98 -7.57
C VAL A 112 -26.51 -6.62 -7.40
N GLY A 113 -26.42 -5.74 -8.39
CA GLY A 113 -27.08 -4.43 -8.38
C GLY A 113 -26.47 -3.44 -7.39
N ALA A 114 -25.16 -3.55 -7.11
CA ALA A 114 -24.48 -2.61 -6.21
C ALA A 114 -24.50 -1.18 -6.80
N PRO A 115 -24.87 -0.15 -6.01
CA PRO A 115 -24.92 1.25 -6.46
C PRO A 115 -23.53 1.86 -6.51
N LEU A 116 -22.63 1.26 -7.29
CA LEU A 116 -21.22 1.64 -7.36
C LEU A 116 -21.03 3.00 -8.04
N GLU A 117 -20.55 3.97 -7.30
CA GLU A 117 -20.32 5.35 -7.73
C GLU A 117 -18.89 5.59 -8.17
N ARG A 118 -17.91 5.03 -7.42
CA ARG A 118 -16.48 5.26 -7.68
C ARG A 118 -15.62 4.05 -7.41
N VAL A 119 -14.59 3.89 -8.26
CA VAL A 119 -13.49 2.93 -8.08
C VAL A 119 -12.20 3.68 -7.85
N VAL A 120 -11.49 3.40 -6.75
CA VAL A 120 -10.12 3.84 -6.52
C VAL A 120 -9.20 2.66 -6.78
N LEU A 121 -8.33 2.82 -7.80
CA LEU A 121 -7.34 1.83 -8.21
C LEU A 121 -5.94 2.26 -7.77
N TYR A 122 -5.10 1.30 -7.41
CA TYR A 122 -3.69 1.54 -7.10
C TYR A 122 -2.80 0.99 -8.20
N GLN A 123 -1.90 1.84 -8.66
CA GLN A 123 -0.79 1.51 -9.53
C GLN A 123 0.51 1.76 -8.77
N GLY A 124 1.67 1.59 -9.40
CA GLY A 124 2.96 1.93 -8.80
C GLY A 124 3.91 2.46 -9.86
N ALA A 125 5.15 2.79 -9.47
CA ALA A 125 6.15 3.34 -10.40
C ALA A 125 6.47 2.43 -11.59
N LYS A 126 6.07 1.15 -11.56
CA LYS A 126 6.11 0.26 -12.74
C LYS A 126 5.34 0.80 -13.95
N VAL A 127 4.37 1.71 -13.76
CA VAL A 127 3.68 2.39 -14.86
C VAL A 127 4.64 3.22 -15.69
N TYR A 128 5.71 3.72 -15.09
CA TYR A 128 6.77 4.51 -15.74
C TYR A 128 7.93 3.65 -16.28
N GLY A 129 7.92 2.34 -16.03
CA GLY A 129 8.93 1.42 -16.53
C GLY A 129 10.16 1.23 -15.66
N VAL A 130 10.15 1.69 -14.41
CA VAL A 130 11.30 1.61 -13.49
C VAL A 130 11.81 0.19 -13.24
N HIS A 131 10.98 -0.82 -13.41
CA HIS A 131 11.34 -2.24 -13.26
C HIS A 131 12.16 -2.80 -14.43
N LEU A 132 12.29 -2.02 -15.50
CA LEU A 132 13.07 -2.37 -16.71
C LEU A 132 14.41 -1.64 -16.78
N GLY A 133 14.70 -0.77 -15.81
CA GLY A 133 15.94 0.00 -15.74
C GLY A 133 15.71 1.50 -15.56
N PRO A 134 16.76 2.30 -15.69
CA PRO A 134 16.68 3.74 -15.51
C PRO A 134 15.70 4.41 -16.49
N VAL A 135 14.88 5.29 -15.96
CA VAL A 135 13.93 6.13 -16.71
C VAL A 135 14.12 7.60 -16.30
N PRO A 136 13.80 8.57 -17.17
CA PRO A 136 13.83 9.98 -16.80
C PRO A 136 13.02 10.25 -15.53
N SER A 137 13.57 11.01 -14.60
CA SER A 137 12.98 11.37 -13.30
C SER A 137 13.04 12.89 -13.13
N PRO A 138 12.05 13.58 -12.54
CA PRO A 138 10.85 13.02 -11.92
C PRO A 138 9.80 12.53 -12.93
N PHE A 139 8.91 11.61 -12.49
CA PHE A 139 7.79 11.09 -13.27
C PHE A 139 6.58 12.00 -13.11
N TYR A 140 5.92 12.30 -14.22
CA TYR A 140 4.64 13.01 -14.25
C TYR A 140 3.52 12.05 -14.70
N GLU A 141 2.28 12.30 -14.28
CA GLU A 141 1.16 11.40 -14.56
C GLU A 141 0.80 11.33 -16.05
N ASP A 142 1.17 12.34 -16.83
CA ASP A 142 1.01 12.43 -18.28
C ASP A 142 2.25 11.96 -19.07
N ASP A 143 3.31 11.54 -18.38
CA ASP A 143 4.43 10.88 -19.04
C ASP A 143 3.90 9.66 -19.79
N ASN A 144 4.10 9.65 -21.11
CA ASN A 144 3.69 8.53 -21.93
C ASN A 144 4.70 7.39 -21.72
N PRO A 145 4.34 6.36 -20.94
CA PRO A 145 5.25 5.26 -20.71
C PRO A 145 5.54 4.59 -22.04
N ARG A 146 6.80 4.27 -22.28
CA ARG A 146 7.20 3.48 -23.45
C ARG A 146 6.33 2.22 -23.48
N PRO A 147 5.97 1.68 -24.65
CA PRO A 147 5.28 0.39 -24.72
C PRO A 147 6.19 -0.70 -24.14
N ILE A 148 5.94 -1.06 -22.90
CA ILE A 148 6.80 -1.91 -22.06
C ILE A 148 6.34 -3.38 -22.09
N GLY A 149 5.49 -3.72 -23.06
CA GLY A 149 4.85 -5.03 -23.09
C GLY A 149 3.64 -5.13 -22.15
N PRO A 150 3.15 -6.36 -21.85
CA PRO A 150 2.00 -6.56 -20.99
C PRO A 150 2.22 -5.96 -19.61
N ASN A 151 1.24 -5.14 -19.15
CA ASN A 151 1.27 -4.54 -17.82
C ASN A 151 -0.17 -4.34 -17.35
N PHE A 152 -0.57 -5.05 -16.31
CA PHE A 152 -1.93 -5.01 -15.78
C PHE A 152 -2.39 -3.61 -15.33
N TYR A 153 -1.48 -2.70 -15.02
CA TYR A 153 -1.86 -1.32 -14.70
C TYR A 153 -2.55 -0.64 -15.87
N PHE A 154 -2.01 -0.82 -17.10
CA PHE A 154 -2.64 -0.26 -18.30
C PHE A 154 -3.94 -0.96 -18.67
N SER A 155 -3.98 -2.29 -18.55
CA SER A 155 -5.18 -3.08 -18.84
C SER A 155 -6.31 -2.76 -17.87
N GLN A 156 -6.02 -2.59 -16.59
CA GLN A 156 -6.98 -2.21 -15.56
C GLN A 156 -7.49 -0.77 -15.74
N GLU A 157 -6.60 0.18 -16.02
CA GLU A 157 -6.98 1.57 -16.30
C GLU A 157 -7.86 1.65 -17.55
N THR A 158 -7.51 0.94 -18.63
CA THR A 158 -8.31 0.87 -19.86
C THR A 158 -9.71 0.33 -19.57
N GLU A 159 -9.83 -0.70 -18.74
CA GLU A 159 -11.14 -1.25 -18.35
C GLU A 159 -11.99 -0.25 -17.57
N LEU A 160 -11.38 0.50 -16.61
CA LEU A 160 -12.10 1.53 -15.86
C LEU A 160 -12.59 2.67 -16.75
N ARG A 161 -11.73 3.14 -17.66
CA ARG A 161 -12.10 4.19 -18.64
C ARG A 161 -13.26 3.75 -19.52
N ARG A 162 -13.18 2.55 -20.10
CA ARG A 162 -14.23 1.97 -20.94
C ARG A 162 -15.56 1.86 -20.21
N ARG A 163 -15.55 1.45 -18.92
CA ARG A 163 -16.78 1.36 -18.11
C ARG A 163 -17.38 2.73 -17.82
N ALA A 164 -16.57 3.69 -17.46
CA ALA A 164 -17.03 5.05 -17.20
C ALA A 164 -17.63 5.72 -18.45
N GLU A 165 -17.01 5.53 -19.63
CA GLU A 165 -17.54 5.98 -20.92
C GLU A 165 -18.89 5.35 -21.26
N ALA A 166 -19.13 4.12 -20.82
CA ALA A 166 -20.41 3.42 -20.95
C ALA A 166 -21.46 3.80 -19.89
N GLY A 167 -21.22 4.85 -19.08
CA GLY A 167 -22.11 5.31 -18.02
C GLY A 167 -21.98 4.54 -16.70
N GLY A 168 -20.94 3.75 -16.51
CA GLY A 168 -20.62 3.05 -15.27
C GLY A 168 -19.99 3.97 -14.22
N PRO A 169 -19.38 3.38 -13.15
CA PRO A 169 -18.82 4.14 -12.04
C PRO A 169 -17.67 5.04 -12.49
N ALA A 170 -17.53 6.19 -11.84
CA ALA A 170 -16.36 7.01 -11.98
C ALA A 170 -15.13 6.30 -11.40
N TRP A 171 -13.92 6.76 -11.74
CA TRP A 171 -12.69 6.17 -11.24
C TRP A 171 -11.70 7.26 -10.81
N ALA A 172 -10.77 6.87 -9.94
CA ALA A 172 -9.55 7.60 -9.63
C ALA A 172 -8.41 6.59 -9.47
N ILE A 173 -7.19 7.00 -9.79
CA ILE A 173 -5.99 6.16 -9.67
C ILE A 173 -4.99 6.87 -8.78
N LEU A 174 -4.45 6.15 -7.80
CA LEU A 174 -3.31 6.60 -7.02
C LEU A 174 -2.08 5.75 -7.38
N ARG A 175 -0.96 6.43 -7.59
CA ARG A 175 0.33 5.83 -7.96
C ARG A 175 1.34 6.02 -6.82
N PRO A 176 1.24 5.23 -5.74
CA PRO A 176 2.28 5.21 -4.70
C PRO A 176 3.55 4.53 -5.20
N ASP A 177 4.65 4.76 -4.49
CA ASP A 177 5.86 3.97 -4.62
C ASP A 177 6.36 3.51 -3.26
N VAL A 178 6.95 2.30 -3.18
CA VAL A 178 7.48 1.68 -1.96
C VAL A 178 6.60 1.93 -0.72
N VAL A 179 5.43 1.30 -0.69
CA VAL A 179 4.45 1.52 0.38
C VAL A 179 4.91 0.92 1.71
N LEU A 180 4.98 1.76 2.75
CA LEU A 180 5.34 1.39 4.11
C LEU A 180 4.10 1.07 4.93
N GLY A 181 4.00 -0.14 5.48
CA GLY A 181 2.88 -0.53 6.33
C GLY A 181 3.21 -1.71 7.23
N ASP A 182 2.20 -2.26 7.89
CA ASP A 182 2.36 -3.25 8.97
C ASP A 182 1.62 -4.57 8.72
N ALA A 183 1.23 -4.85 7.48
CA ALA A 183 0.62 -6.13 7.12
C ALA A 183 1.65 -7.27 7.14
N ALA A 184 1.37 -8.30 7.94
CA ALA A 184 2.20 -9.51 8.00
C ALA A 184 2.16 -10.29 6.69
N GLY A 185 3.28 -10.94 6.33
CA GLY A 185 3.37 -11.83 5.16
C GLY A 185 3.29 -11.11 3.81
N ASN A 186 3.43 -9.78 3.77
CA ASN A 186 3.50 -9.04 2.51
C ASN A 186 4.93 -9.10 1.94
N ALA A 187 5.04 -9.62 0.72
CA ALA A 187 6.32 -9.84 0.06
C ALA A 187 7.07 -8.54 -0.34
N MET A 188 6.36 -7.41 -0.50
CA MET A 188 6.92 -6.13 -0.96
C MET A 188 6.83 -5.07 0.15
N ASN A 189 7.44 -5.34 1.30
CA ASN A 189 7.45 -4.41 2.43
C ASN A 189 8.89 -4.11 2.88
N ILE A 190 9.41 -2.98 2.44
CA ILE A 190 10.79 -2.59 2.78
C ILE A 190 10.97 -2.28 4.28
N ALA A 191 9.90 -1.86 4.97
CA ALA A 191 9.95 -1.63 6.41
C ALA A 191 10.22 -2.95 7.18
N THR A 192 9.64 -4.07 6.72
CA THR A 192 9.92 -5.40 7.28
C THR A 192 11.37 -5.80 7.04
N VAL A 193 11.90 -5.58 5.83
CA VAL A 193 13.29 -5.91 5.49
C VAL A 193 14.26 -5.12 6.36
N ILE A 194 14.09 -3.80 6.43
CA ILE A 194 14.99 -2.91 7.18
C ILE A 194 14.88 -3.20 8.68
N GLY A 195 13.66 -3.34 9.23
CA GLY A 195 13.44 -3.60 10.63
C GLY A 195 13.99 -4.96 11.09
N ALA A 196 13.79 -6.02 10.29
CA ALA A 196 14.37 -7.33 10.56
C ALA A 196 15.89 -7.32 10.47
N TYR A 197 16.45 -6.65 9.48
CA TYR A 197 17.90 -6.50 9.33
C TYR A 197 18.49 -5.74 10.53
N ALA A 198 17.87 -4.65 10.98
CA ALA A 198 18.30 -3.89 12.16
C ALA A 198 18.23 -4.75 13.44
N ALA A 199 17.13 -5.49 13.66
CA ALA A 199 16.97 -6.36 14.82
C ALA A 199 18.02 -7.48 14.86
N ILE A 200 18.31 -8.13 13.73
CA ILE A 200 19.35 -9.16 13.61
C ILE A 200 20.73 -8.57 13.84
N THR A 201 21.03 -7.41 13.23
CA THR A 201 22.29 -6.68 13.38
C THR A 201 22.56 -6.36 14.85
N ARG A 202 21.56 -5.85 15.57
CA ARG A 202 21.62 -5.57 17.01
C ARG A 202 21.90 -6.83 17.82
N ALA A 203 21.11 -7.89 17.58
CA ALA A 203 21.25 -9.16 18.30
C ALA A 203 22.62 -9.84 18.05
N ASN A 204 23.28 -9.52 16.96
CA ASN A 204 24.61 -10.03 16.58
C ASN A 204 25.76 -9.08 16.99
N GLY A 205 25.46 -7.92 17.58
CA GLY A 205 26.48 -6.95 18.01
C GLY A 205 27.30 -6.35 16.87
N ALA A 206 26.73 -6.24 15.66
CA ALA A 206 27.39 -5.76 14.47
C ALA A 206 27.05 -4.29 14.16
N ALA A 207 27.85 -3.61 13.36
CA ALA A 207 27.51 -2.28 12.83
C ALA A 207 26.40 -2.37 11.76
N PHE A 208 25.47 -1.42 11.78
CA PHE A 208 24.36 -1.35 10.85
C PHE A 208 24.80 -0.72 9.53
N ARG A 209 25.14 -1.56 8.56
CA ARG A 209 25.69 -1.14 7.27
C ARG A 209 24.61 -1.17 6.20
N PHE A 210 24.58 -0.13 5.35
CA PHE A 210 23.71 -0.14 4.18
C PHE A 210 24.18 -1.21 3.19
N PRO A 211 23.31 -2.14 2.74
CA PRO A 211 23.71 -3.28 1.91
C PRO A 211 23.83 -2.96 0.42
N GLY A 212 23.80 -1.69 0.03
CA GLY A 212 24.02 -1.20 -1.32
C GLY A 212 25.30 -0.43 -1.50
N SER A 213 25.50 0.13 -2.69
CA SER A 213 26.69 0.93 -2.99
C SER A 213 26.67 2.29 -2.28
N VAL A 214 27.86 2.89 -2.09
CA VAL A 214 28.01 4.28 -1.62
C VAL A 214 27.26 5.25 -2.52
N ALA A 215 27.19 5.00 -3.83
CA ALA A 215 26.47 5.84 -4.78
C ALA A 215 24.96 5.83 -4.49
N VAL A 216 24.37 4.69 -4.24
CA VAL A 216 22.95 4.56 -3.86
C VAL A 216 22.70 5.22 -2.51
N TYR A 217 23.59 4.99 -1.53
CA TYR A 217 23.44 5.50 -0.17
C TYR A 217 23.47 7.03 -0.09
N ASP A 218 24.40 7.67 -0.82
CA ASP A 218 24.71 9.09 -0.68
C ASP A 218 24.17 9.99 -1.81
N ARG A 219 23.91 9.44 -3.00
CA ARG A 219 23.61 10.26 -4.19
C ARG A 219 22.22 10.02 -4.75
N CYS A 220 21.79 8.76 -4.86
CA CYS A 220 20.48 8.46 -5.42
C CYS A 220 19.36 8.93 -4.47
N LEU A 221 18.31 9.44 -5.07
CA LEU A 221 17.08 9.85 -4.39
C LEU A 221 16.00 8.77 -4.54
N ALA A 222 15.31 8.50 -3.44
CA ALA A 222 14.17 7.60 -3.38
C ALA A 222 12.99 8.29 -2.68
N GLN A 223 11.82 7.71 -2.79
CA GLN A 223 10.61 8.15 -2.11
C GLN A 223 9.92 6.96 -1.47
N PHE A 224 9.14 7.22 -0.42
CA PHE A 224 8.24 6.27 0.22
C PHE A 224 6.81 6.78 0.17
N THR A 225 5.87 5.86 0.37
CA THR A 225 4.47 6.18 0.67
C THR A 225 4.07 5.52 1.99
N ASP A 226 3.68 6.30 2.99
CA ASP A 226 3.08 5.75 4.22
C ASP A 226 1.67 5.24 3.90
N ALA A 227 1.35 4.01 4.33
CA ALA A 227 0.09 3.36 4.00
C ALA A 227 -1.14 4.08 4.58
N HIS A 228 -1.02 4.70 5.77
CA HIS A 228 -2.13 5.45 6.37
C HIS A 228 -2.36 6.79 5.67
N ALA A 229 -1.28 7.48 5.29
CA ALA A 229 -1.40 8.69 4.47
C ALA A 229 -2.00 8.37 3.09
N LEU A 230 -1.60 7.24 2.47
CA LEU A 230 -2.22 6.74 1.24
C LEU A 230 -3.71 6.41 1.45
N ALA A 231 -4.07 5.84 2.59
CA ALA A 231 -5.47 5.56 2.91
C ALA A 231 -6.31 6.83 2.98
N ARG A 232 -5.79 7.91 3.61
CA ARG A 232 -6.47 9.23 3.62
C ARG A 232 -6.56 9.86 2.22
N ALA A 233 -5.48 9.75 1.43
CA ALA A 233 -5.52 10.13 0.01
C ALA A 233 -6.58 9.34 -0.78
N SER A 234 -6.75 8.05 -0.45
CA SER A 234 -7.76 7.19 -1.08
C SER A 234 -9.18 7.62 -0.76
N LEU A 235 -9.49 7.96 0.51
CA LEU A 235 -10.79 8.48 0.90
C LEU A 235 -11.09 9.83 0.22
N TRP A 236 -10.08 10.70 0.12
CA TRP A 236 -10.18 11.93 -0.66
C TRP A 236 -10.45 11.65 -2.15
N ALA A 237 -9.67 10.76 -2.77
CA ALA A 237 -9.83 10.42 -4.19
C ALA A 237 -11.19 9.76 -4.49
N ALA A 238 -11.76 9.07 -3.50
CA ALA A 238 -13.09 8.46 -3.61
C ALA A 238 -14.23 9.49 -3.64
N THR A 239 -14.03 10.70 -3.10
CA THR A 239 -15.11 11.67 -2.90
C THR A 239 -14.89 13.01 -3.61
N ALA A 240 -13.64 13.42 -3.84
CA ALA A 240 -13.34 14.69 -4.47
C ALA A 240 -13.71 14.70 -5.96
N ASP A 241 -14.41 15.75 -6.41
CA ASP A 241 -14.72 15.93 -7.83
C ASP A 241 -13.46 16.11 -8.68
N ALA A 242 -12.44 16.78 -8.13
CA ALA A 242 -11.15 16.97 -8.78
C ALA A 242 -10.39 15.65 -9.03
N ALA A 243 -10.78 14.56 -8.37
CA ALA A 243 -10.16 13.24 -8.57
C ALA A 243 -10.91 12.37 -9.61
N LYS A 244 -12.08 12.82 -10.06
CA LYS A 244 -12.93 12.04 -10.96
C LYS A 244 -12.30 11.90 -12.36
N GLY A 245 -11.96 10.67 -12.73
CA GLY A 245 -11.37 10.38 -14.03
C GLY A 245 -9.87 10.70 -14.11
N GLU A 246 -9.20 10.83 -12.97
CA GLU A 246 -7.81 11.28 -12.88
C GLU A 246 -6.89 10.24 -12.24
N ALA A 247 -5.62 10.26 -12.65
CA ALA A 247 -4.53 9.54 -12.01
C ALA A 247 -3.61 10.53 -11.28
N PHE A 248 -3.13 10.16 -10.11
CA PHE A 248 -2.22 10.97 -9.30
C PHE A 248 -1.07 10.16 -8.77
N ASN A 249 0.14 10.68 -8.88
CA ASN A 249 1.25 10.24 -8.07
C ASN A 249 0.97 10.56 -6.60
N TYR A 250 1.29 9.64 -5.69
CA TYR A 250 1.21 9.90 -4.26
C TYR A 250 2.38 9.26 -3.52
N VAL A 251 3.35 10.07 -3.21
CA VAL A 251 4.59 9.73 -2.50
C VAL A 251 4.96 10.83 -1.51
N HIS A 252 5.92 10.60 -0.63
CA HIS A 252 6.43 11.62 0.29
C HIS A 252 7.67 12.32 -0.26
N ALA A 253 8.25 13.22 0.54
CA ALA A 253 9.44 13.98 0.14
C ALA A 253 10.59 13.05 -0.28
N PRO A 254 11.38 13.44 -1.31
CA PRO A 254 12.57 12.68 -1.68
C PRO A 254 13.61 12.63 -0.56
N PHE A 255 14.30 11.52 -0.45
CA PHE A 255 15.36 11.33 0.53
C PHE A 255 16.57 10.60 -0.05
N ARG A 256 17.73 10.76 0.61
CA ARG A 256 18.89 9.88 0.45
C ARG A 256 18.88 8.82 1.53
N TRP A 257 19.30 7.60 1.19
CA TRP A 257 19.28 6.47 2.11
C TRP A 257 20.02 6.74 3.42
N ARG A 258 21.10 7.50 3.41
CA ARG A 258 21.82 7.91 4.62
C ARG A 258 20.89 8.49 5.69
N ARG A 259 20.02 9.47 5.32
CA ARG A 259 19.09 10.13 6.26
C ARG A 259 18.16 9.14 6.94
N VAL A 260 17.60 8.25 6.16
CA VAL A 260 16.63 7.24 6.63
C VAL A 260 17.33 6.15 7.43
N TRP A 261 18.51 5.74 6.98
CA TRP A 261 19.34 4.73 7.64
C TRP A 261 19.79 5.17 9.04
N ASP A 262 20.22 6.43 9.17
CA ASP A 262 20.59 7.02 10.46
C ASP A 262 19.41 7.11 11.43
N ALA A 263 18.19 7.34 10.93
CA ALA A 263 16.98 7.35 11.76
C ALA A 263 16.66 5.95 12.30
N VAL A 264 16.75 4.91 11.47
CA VAL A 264 16.57 3.51 11.90
C VAL A 264 17.67 3.08 12.89
N ALA A 265 18.94 3.45 12.62
CA ALA A 265 20.04 3.15 13.51
C ALA A 265 19.80 3.73 14.92
N ARG A 266 19.43 5.01 15.01
CA ARG A 266 19.07 5.64 16.30
C ARG A 266 17.92 4.94 17.01
N HIS A 267 16.88 4.56 16.25
CA HIS A 267 15.70 3.88 16.79
C HIS A 267 16.06 2.52 17.42
N PHE A 268 16.96 1.77 16.79
CA PHE A 268 17.43 0.48 17.30
C PHE A 268 18.65 0.57 18.24
N GLY A 269 19.20 1.76 18.52
CA GLY A 269 20.41 1.94 19.32
C GLY A 269 21.65 1.29 18.64
N LEU A 270 21.74 1.42 17.32
CA LEU A 270 22.82 0.84 16.50
C LEU A 270 23.82 1.91 16.07
N GLU A 271 25.10 1.52 15.96
CA GLU A 271 26.09 2.31 15.25
C GLU A 271 26.02 2.03 13.75
N THR A 272 26.03 3.07 12.94
CA THR A 272 26.12 2.93 11.47
C THR A 272 27.56 2.65 11.06
N GLY A 273 27.73 1.80 10.05
CA GLY A 273 29.00 1.56 9.40
C GLY A 273 29.00 2.01 7.94
N GLU A 274 30.18 2.08 7.32
CA GLU A 274 30.29 2.37 5.89
C GLU A 274 29.45 1.38 5.07
N PRO A 275 28.76 1.85 4.00
CA PRO A 275 28.03 0.98 3.09
C PRO A 275 28.91 -0.12 2.49
N ILE A 276 28.38 -1.33 2.42
CA ILE A 276 29.04 -2.47 1.77
C ILE A 276 28.03 -3.16 0.87
N PRO A 277 28.25 -3.19 -0.45
CA PRO A 277 27.36 -3.90 -1.36
C PRO A 277 27.40 -5.41 -1.11
N PHE A 278 26.25 -6.01 -0.76
CA PHE A 278 26.07 -7.46 -0.70
C PHE A 278 24.59 -7.80 -0.88
N SER A 279 24.31 -9.04 -1.30
CA SER A 279 22.95 -9.51 -1.41
C SER A 279 22.41 -9.94 -0.05
N LEU A 280 21.31 -9.33 0.38
CA LEU A 280 20.56 -9.74 1.56
C LEU A 280 20.01 -11.16 1.38
N ALA A 281 19.45 -11.49 0.22
CA ALA A 281 18.91 -12.80 -0.08
C ALA A 281 19.96 -13.91 0.02
N ALA A 282 21.23 -13.62 -0.35
CA ALA A 282 22.32 -14.57 -0.24
C ALA A 282 22.89 -14.65 1.18
N HIS A 283 22.98 -13.53 1.89
CA HIS A 283 23.67 -13.46 3.18
C HIS A 283 22.79 -13.78 4.39
N MET A 284 21.57 -13.23 4.42
CA MET A 284 20.69 -13.31 5.60
C MET A 284 20.30 -14.74 6.02
N PRO A 285 20.15 -15.72 5.10
CA PRO A 285 19.87 -17.10 5.52
C PRO A 285 20.90 -17.68 6.50
N SER A 286 22.16 -17.25 6.45
CA SER A 286 23.19 -17.67 7.41
C SER A 286 22.94 -17.17 8.84
N LEU A 287 22.14 -16.13 8.99
CA LEU A 287 21.76 -15.50 10.28
C LEU A 287 20.42 -16.01 10.83
N GLU A 288 19.81 -17.01 10.22
CA GLU A 288 18.59 -17.65 10.76
C GLU A 288 18.72 -18.10 12.22
N PRO A 289 19.86 -18.64 12.72
CA PRO A 289 20.02 -18.95 14.14
C PRO A 289 19.91 -17.72 15.07
N VAL A 290 20.30 -16.53 14.58
CA VAL A 290 20.11 -15.27 15.33
C VAL A 290 18.62 -14.91 15.34
N TRP A 291 17.94 -15.00 14.18
CA TRP A 291 16.50 -14.76 14.08
C TRP A 291 15.69 -15.63 15.03
N ARG A 292 15.96 -16.93 15.08
CA ARG A 292 15.23 -17.86 15.97
C ARG A 292 15.29 -17.45 17.44
N ARG A 293 16.38 -16.81 17.90
CA ARG A 293 16.49 -16.35 19.29
C ARG A 293 15.58 -15.15 19.60
N ILE A 294 15.30 -14.30 18.59
CA ILE A 294 14.56 -13.04 18.78
C ILE A 294 13.12 -13.10 18.25
N ALA A 295 12.77 -14.10 17.44
CA ALA A 295 11.50 -14.19 16.72
C ALA A 295 10.40 -14.99 17.43
N GLY A 296 10.65 -15.55 18.62
CA GLY A 296 9.77 -16.55 19.26
C GLY A 296 8.33 -16.10 19.56
N GLN A 297 8.04 -14.80 19.53
CA GLN A 297 6.70 -14.25 19.80
C GLN A 297 6.04 -13.62 18.57
N LEU A 298 6.63 -13.76 17.40
CA LEU A 298 6.10 -13.18 16.17
C LEU A 298 4.91 -13.99 15.63
N VAL A 299 4.03 -13.30 14.89
CA VAL A 299 2.89 -13.94 14.19
C VAL A 299 3.35 -14.86 13.07
N GLU A 300 4.51 -14.59 12.46
CA GLU A 300 5.22 -15.47 11.53
C GLU A 300 6.69 -15.59 11.95
N PRO A 301 7.04 -16.61 12.73
CA PRO A 301 8.41 -16.81 13.21
C PRO A 301 9.34 -17.46 12.18
N ASP A 302 8.79 -18.09 11.12
CA ASP A 302 9.57 -18.71 10.05
C ASP A 302 10.34 -17.64 9.25
N PHE A 303 11.64 -17.74 9.25
CA PHE A 303 12.53 -16.74 8.68
C PHE A 303 12.30 -16.50 7.19
N ALA A 304 12.10 -17.58 6.43
CA ALA A 304 11.92 -17.51 4.97
C ALA A 304 10.56 -16.91 4.59
N ARG A 305 9.56 -17.00 5.47
CA ARG A 305 8.21 -16.46 5.27
C ARG A 305 8.03 -15.07 5.85
N ALA A 306 8.75 -14.75 6.93
CA ALA A 306 8.64 -13.47 7.62
C ALA A 306 9.21 -12.32 6.78
N VAL A 307 10.32 -12.54 6.06
CA VAL A 307 11.05 -11.47 5.36
C VAL A 307 11.43 -11.88 3.93
N ARG A 308 11.13 -11.01 2.98
CA ARG A 308 11.54 -11.15 1.58
C ARG A 308 12.80 -10.33 1.30
N TRP A 309 13.93 -10.96 1.54
CA TRP A 309 15.24 -10.33 1.39
C TRP A 309 15.56 -9.90 -0.04
N ASP A 310 15.06 -10.63 -1.03
CA ASP A 310 15.17 -10.32 -2.46
C ASP A 310 14.50 -8.97 -2.82
N PHE A 311 13.43 -8.57 -2.12
CA PHE A 311 12.85 -7.25 -2.28
C PHE A 311 13.79 -6.15 -1.76
N GLY A 312 14.51 -6.39 -0.68
CA GLY A 312 15.58 -5.50 -0.20
C GLY A 312 16.69 -5.34 -1.23
N ASP A 313 17.17 -6.43 -1.82
CA ASP A 313 18.20 -6.39 -2.86
C ASP A 313 17.74 -5.58 -4.08
N PHE A 314 16.48 -5.72 -4.49
CA PHE A 314 15.89 -4.92 -5.57
C PHE A 314 15.89 -3.43 -5.24
N VAL A 315 15.42 -3.04 -4.06
CA VAL A 315 15.32 -1.63 -3.66
C VAL A 315 16.70 -0.99 -3.46
N PHE A 316 17.62 -1.67 -2.76
CA PHE A 316 18.96 -1.14 -2.48
C PHE A 316 19.93 -1.24 -3.67
N GLY A 317 19.56 -2.02 -4.69
CA GLY A 317 20.29 -2.13 -5.95
C GLY A 317 19.98 -1.04 -6.96
N SER A 318 18.93 -0.24 -6.75
CA SER A 318 18.51 0.82 -7.70
C SER A 318 19.49 1.98 -7.70
N ALA A 319 20.44 1.98 -8.64
CA ALA A 319 21.51 2.97 -8.75
C ALA A 319 21.10 4.20 -9.61
N PHE A 320 19.84 4.61 -9.53
CA PHE A 320 19.28 5.78 -10.19
C PHE A 320 18.14 6.39 -9.35
N ASP A 321 17.81 7.64 -9.64
CA ASP A 321 16.71 8.33 -8.95
C ASP A 321 15.36 7.74 -9.33
N VAL A 322 14.52 7.47 -8.34
CA VAL A 322 13.12 7.05 -8.53
C VAL A 322 12.25 8.10 -7.85
N LEU A 323 11.78 9.06 -8.63
CA LEU A 323 11.05 10.23 -8.13
C LEU A 323 9.77 10.44 -8.91
N SER A 324 8.66 10.60 -8.19
CA SER A 324 7.37 11.01 -8.74
C SER A 324 7.07 12.46 -8.34
N ASP A 325 6.60 13.27 -9.28
CA ASP A 325 6.14 14.63 -9.01
C ASP A 325 4.75 14.60 -8.36
N MET A 326 4.56 15.45 -7.34
CA MET A 326 3.33 15.53 -6.55
C MET A 326 2.48 16.76 -6.87
N THR A 327 2.89 17.57 -7.86
CA THR A 327 2.26 18.87 -8.14
C THR A 327 0.79 18.71 -8.51
N LYS A 328 0.44 17.66 -9.26
CA LYS A 328 -0.93 17.44 -9.72
C LYS A 328 -1.91 17.19 -8.56
N ILE A 329 -1.59 16.29 -7.66
CA ILE A 329 -2.46 15.96 -6.53
C ILE A 329 -2.57 17.13 -5.54
N HIS A 330 -1.48 17.88 -5.32
CA HIS A 330 -1.50 19.09 -4.48
C HIS A 330 -2.42 20.17 -5.05
N ARG A 331 -2.35 20.42 -6.36
CA ARG A 331 -3.24 21.36 -7.06
C ARG A 331 -4.70 20.89 -7.06
N ALA A 332 -4.95 19.60 -7.02
CA ALA A 332 -6.28 19.04 -6.92
C ALA A 332 -6.86 19.10 -5.49
N GLY A 333 -6.07 19.55 -4.50
CA GLY A 333 -6.53 19.84 -3.14
C GLY A 333 -6.14 18.82 -2.07
N PHE A 334 -5.29 17.82 -2.39
CA PHE A 334 -4.74 16.92 -1.38
C PHE A 334 -3.23 17.14 -1.23
N ALA A 335 -2.82 17.77 -0.13
CA ALA A 335 -1.44 18.20 0.09
C ALA A 335 -0.75 17.54 1.30
N GLU A 336 -1.32 16.46 1.83
CA GLU A 336 -0.73 15.74 2.96
C GLU A 336 0.58 15.07 2.56
N THR A 337 1.62 15.26 3.37
CA THR A 337 2.93 14.63 3.21
C THR A 337 3.50 14.25 4.57
N VAL A 338 4.35 13.22 4.62
CA VAL A 338 4.99 12.72 5.84
C VAL A 338 6.50 12.73 5.64
N ASP A 339 7.27 13.06 6.68
CA ASP A 339 8.74 12.90 6.64
C ASP A 339 9.08 11.42 6.41
N PRO A 340 9.89 11.09 5.39
CA PRO A 340 10.15 9.70 5.02
C PRO A 340 10.89 8.89 6.10
N ALA A 341 11.74 9.52 6.90
CA ALA A 341 12.43 8.84 8.00
C ALA A 341 11.44 8.52 9.13
N GLN A 342 10.54 9.47 9.44
CA GLN A 342 9.47 9.24 10.41
C GLN A 342 8.47 8.19 9.91
N ALA A 343 8.09 8.22 8.63
CA ALA A 343 7.20 7.24 8.04
C ALA A 343 7.75 5.81 8.19
N LEU A 344 9.04 5.61 7.89
CA LEU A 344 9.69 4.30 8.03
C LEU A 344 9.77 3.84 9.48
N VAL A 345 10.23 4.68 10.40
CA VAL A 345 10.33 4.34 11.83
C VAL A 345 8.95 4.02 12.39
N SER A 346 7.93 4.83 12.08
CA SER A 346 6.56 4.58 12.51
C SER A 346 5.98 3.27 11.95
N ALA A 347 6.29 2.92 10.69
CA ALA A 347 5.88 1.65 10.10
C ALA A 347 6.55 0.46 10.82
N ILE A 348 7.84 0.58 11.17
CA ILE A 348 8.57 -0.43 11.96
C ILE A 348 7.95 -0.57 13.36
N ASP A 349 7.62 0.52 14.05
CA ASP A 349 6.98 0.50 15.36
C ASP A 349 5.60 -0.19 15.33
N ARG A 350 4.79 0.11 14.31
CA ARG A 350 3.52 -0.60 14.10
C ARG A 350 3.74 -2.11 13.90
N GLN A 351 4.76 -2.51 13.13
CA GLN A 351 5.11 -3.91 12.92
C GLN A 351 5.59 -4.60 14.22
N ILE A 352 6.37 -3.91 15.05
CA ILE A 352 6.77 -4.40 16.37
C ILE A 352 5.55 -4.58 17.29
N THR A 353 4.66 -3.60 17.31
CA THR A 353 3.41 -3.65 18.08
C THR A 353 2.51 -4.79 17.62
N ALA A 354 2.40 -5.01 16.31
CA ALA A 354 1.64 -6.11 15.71
C ALA A 354 2.37 -7.47 15.76
N ARG A 355 3.55 -7.54 16.36
CA ARG A 355 4.39 -8.74 16.43
C ARG A 355 4.76 -9.31 15.05
N VAL A 356 4.92 -8.45 14.07
CA VAL A 356 5.48 -8.78 12.75
C VAL A 356 7.01 -8.73 12.80
N LEU A 357 7.55 -7.78 13.58
CA LEU A 357 8.99 -7.63 13.85
C LEU A 357 9.32 -7.85 15.33
N PRO A 358 10.52 -8.34 15.64
CA PRO A 358 10.98 -8.44 17.02
C PRO A 358 11.22 -7.04 17.61
N ARG A 359 11.11 -6.96 18.95
CA ARG A 359 11.43 -5.72 19.67
C ARG A 359 12.93 -5.42 19.58
N PRO A 360 13.31 -4.12 19.54
CA PRO A 360 14.69 -3.70 19.65
C PRO A 360 15.42 -4.17 20.88
#